data_ad0a48a792306183bf5018ccf176906f
#
_entry.id   ad0a48a792306183bf5018ccf176906f
#
_cell.length_a   1.000
_cell.length_b   1.000
_cell.length_c   1.000
_cell.angle_alpha   90.00
_cell.angle_beta   90.00
_cell.angle_gamma   90.00
#
_symmetry.space_group_name_H-M   'P 1'
#
loop_
_entity.id
_entity.type
_entity.pdbx_description
1 polymer ?
#
loop_
_entity_poly.entity_id
_entity_poly.type
_entity_poly.pdbx_seq_one_letter_code
_entity_poly.pdbx_strand_id
1 'polypeptide(L)'
;MPRLLAAALAAILLAALPAAAAPGIAAASDLKFALDEIARGWSQETGGSVRITYGSSGNFRRQIAEGAPFELFLSADESYVLALAREGRLEDEGALYAVGRLVLFAPPGSPVDPARGLEGLAQLARAGAVAKLAIANPAHAPYGRAARQALESAGAWKMLEGRLVLGENVSQAAQFAASGDATAGLFAYSLAFSPAIASRGRFALVPESAHAPLRQRMALVKGAGEDARAFYRHLQEPAARGIFARYGFAPPAP
;
A
#
# COMPACT_ATOMS: atom_id res chain seq x y z
N MET A 1 -65.68 5.45 -10.33
CA MET A 1 -64.55 5.09 -9.47
C MET A 1 -63.26 4.59 -10.15
N PRO A 2 -62.97 4.83 -11.48
CA PRO A 2 -61.69 4.41 -12.07
C PRO A 2 -60.62 5.51 -12.12
N ARG A 3 -60.89 6.73 -11.67
CA ARG A 3 -59.93 7.86 -11.76
C ARG A 3 -58.96 8.00 -10.59
N LEU A 4 -59.19 7.33 -9.47
CA LEU A 4 -58.34 7.39 -8.26
C LEU A 4 -57.24 6.35 -8.24
N LEU A 5 -57.34 5.27 -9.02
CA LEU A 5 -56.31 4.25 -9.14
C LEU A 5 -55.15 4.63 -10.08
N ALA A 6 -55.36 5.54 -11.04
CA ALA A 6 -54.33 6.00 -11.96
C ALA A 6 -53.35 7.01 -11.31
N ALA A 7 -53.77 7.74 -10.28
CA ALA A 7 -52.93 8.71 -9.58
C ALA A 7 -51.95 8.05 -8.58
N ALA A 8 -52.27 6.89 -8.05
CA ALA A 8 -51.43 6.15 -7.11
C ALA A 8 -50.24 5.40 -7.79
N LEU A 9 -50.40 5.05 -9.08
CA LEU A 9 -49.33 4.36 -9.82
C LEU A 9 -48.24 5.32 -10.36
N ALA A 10 -48.58 6.61 -10.51
CA ALA A 10 -47.63 7.64 -10.96
C ALA A 10 -46.70 8.12 -9.85
N ALA A 11 -47.05 7.94 -8.57
CA ALA A 11 -46.24 8.38 -7.44
C ALA A 11 -45.11 7.41 -7.04
N ILE A 12 -45.13 6.16 -7.54
CA ILE A 12 -44.14 5.13 -7.21
C ILE A 12 -42.95 5.13 -8.19
N LEU A 13 -43.03 5.87 -9.31
CA LEU A 13 -41.95 5.98 -10.29
C LEU A 13 -40.95 7.11 -9.99
N LEU A 14 -41.10 7.83 -8.86
CA LEU A 14 -40.11 8.82 -8.43
C LEU A 14 -39.14 8.21 -7.42
N ALA A 15 -37.88 8.17 -7.85
CA ALA A 15 -36.67 8.06 -7.02
C ALA A 15 -36.06 6.67 -6.81
N ALA A 16 -35.83 5.93 -7.86
CA ALA A 16 -34.57 5.19 -7.90
C ALA A 16 -33.53 6.09 -8.58
N LEU A 17 -33.03 7.10 -7.88
CA LEU A 17 -31.75 7.71 -8.26
C LEU A 17 -30.74 6.57 -8.27
N PRO A 18 -30.01 6.31 -9.37
CA PRO A 18 -28.95 5.33 -9.33
C PRO A 18 -28.01 5.73 -8.21
N ALA A 19 -27.87 4.89 -7.20
CA ALA A 19 -26.83 5.07 -6.19
C ALA A 19 -25.52 5.19 -6.97
N ALA A 20 -24.87 6.34 -6.88
CA ALA A 20 -23.58 6.54 -7.55
C ALA A 20 -22.65 5.40 -7.11
N ALA A 21 -22.03 4.73 -8.07
CA ALA A 21 -21.13 3.63 -7.74
C ALA A 21 -19.99 4.17 -6.87
N ALA A 22 -19.68 3.46 -5.79
CA ALA A 22 -18.60 3.85 -4.89
C ALA A 22 -17.29 4.10 -5.67
N PRO A 23 -16.61 5.24 -5.45
CA PRO A 23 -15.41 5.61 -6.19
C PRO A 23 -14.31 4.56 -6.07
N GLY A 24 -13.64 4.30 -7.18
CA GLY A 24 -12.53 3.36 -7.26
C GLY A 24 -11.24 3.99 -6.76
N ILE A 25 -10.62 3.38 -5.75
CA ILE A 25 -9.36 3.83 -5.14
C ILE A 25 -8.26 2.83 -5.48
N ALA A 26 -7.19 3.28 -6.14
CA ALA A 26 -5.97 2.52 -6.33
C ALA A 26 -5.02 2.81 -5.16
N ALA A 27 -4.69 1.82 -4.35
CA ALA A 27 -3.86 2.00 -3.16
C ALA A 27 -2.67 1.02 -3.12
N ALA A 28 -1.51 1.53 -2.79
CA ALA A 28 -0.34 0.72 -2.49
C ALA A 28 -0.67 -0.27 -1.36
N SER A 29 -0.25 -1.53 -1.52
CA SER A 29 -0.73 -2.62 -0.66
C SER A 29 -0.20 -2.59 0.77
N ASP A 30 0.82 -1.80 1.06
CA ASP A 30 1.29 -1.51 2.42
C ASP A 30 0.25 -0.74 3.26
N LEU A 31 -0.69 -0.06 2.61
CA LEU A 31 -1.77 0.70 3.25
C LEU A 31 -2.92 -0.17 3.76
N LYS A 32 -2.98 -1.45 3.38
CA LYS A 32 -4.19 -2.27 3.52
C LYS A 32 -4.88 -2.11 4.87
N PHE A 33 -4.17 -2.30 5.97
CA PHE A 33 -4.80 -2.30 7.30
C PHE A 33 -5.16 -0.89 7.78
N ALA A 34 -4.28 0.08 7.56
CA ALA A 34 -4.53 1.46 7.93
C ALA A 34 -5.68 2.06 7.11
N LEU A 35 -5.68 1.84 5.80
CA LEU A 35 -6.68 2.42 4.91
C LEU A 35 -8.05 1.74 5.06
N ASP A 36 -8.10 0.43 5.34
CA ASP A 36 -9.33 -0.28 5.67
C ASP A 36 -9.96 0.26 6.97
N GLU A 37 -9.15 0.63 7.98
CA GLU A 37 -9.64 1.25 9.20
C GLU A 37 -10.17 2.65 8.94
N ILE A 38 -9.43 3.48 8.21
CA ILE A 38 -9.85 4.84 7.84
C ILE A 38 -11.16 4.80 7.04
N ALA A 39 -11.24 3.94 6.01
CA ALA A 39 -12.43 3.84 5.17
C ALA A 39 -13.66 3.38 5.95
N ARG A 40 -13.51 2.49 6.92
CA ARG A 40 -14.61 2.10 7.82
C ARG A 40 -15.08 3.25 8.69
N GLY A 41 -14.15 4.00 9.30
CA GLY A 41 -14.47 5.18 10.11
C GLY A 41 -15.22 6.22 9.29
N TRP A 42 -14.68 6.56 8.11
CA TRP A 42 -15.31 7.49 7.19
C TRP A 42 -16.72 7.06 6.76
N SER A 43 -16.91 5.77 6.47
CA SER A 43 -18.24 5.24 6.13
C SER A 43 -19.23 5.33 7.29
N GLN A 44 -18.79 5.09 8.53
CA GLN A 44 -19.64 5.22 9.72
C GLN A 44 -20.04 6.67 10.00
N GLU A 45 -19.14 7.63 9.77
CA GLU A 45 -19.35 9.05 10.02
C GLU A 45 -20.21 9.73 8.94
N THR A 46 -20.02 9.35 7.67
CA THR A 46 -20.61 10.07 6.54
C THR A 46 -21.69 9.29 5.79
N GLY A 47 -21.78 7.98 6.01
CA GLY A 47 -22.60 7.08 5.17
C GLY A 47 -22.01 6.80 3.79
N GLY A 48 -20.87 7.42 3.46
CA GLY A 48 -20.17 7.21 2.19
C GLY A 48 -19.52 5.83 2.07
N SER A 49 -19.12 5.44 0.88
CA SER A 49 -18.38 4.20 0.63
C SER A 49 -17.33 4.38 -0.43
N VAL A 50 -16.22 3.64 -0.34
CA VAL A 50 -15.14 3.60 -1.33
C VAL A 50 -14.82 2.16 -1.68
N ARG A 51 -14.41 1.90 -2.91
CA ARG A 51 -13.95 0.58 -3.37
C ARG A 51 -12.44 0.61 -3.54
N ILE A 52 -11.71 0.05 -2.58
CA ILE A 52 -10.25 0.08 -2.56
C ILE A 52 -9.69 -1.16 -3.25
N THR A 53 -8.80 -0.96 -4.21
CA THR A 53 -7.99 -2.01 -4.82
C THR A 53 -6.56 -1.87 -4.36
N TYR A 54 -6.01 -2.92 -3.75
CA TYR A 54 -4.64 -2.94 -3.25
C TYR A 54 -3.70 -3.62 -4.24
N GLY A 55 -2.54 -3.00 -4.50
CA GLY A 55 -1.58 -3.53 -5.44
C GLY A 55 -0.23 -2.83 -5.40
N SER A 56 0.56 -3.02 -6.45
CA SER A 56 1.82 -2.34 -6.64
C SER A 56 1.60 -0.95 -7.25
N SER A 57 2.28 0.07 -6.70
CA SER A 57 2.17 1.45 -7.18
C SER A 57 2.56 1.61 -8.64
N GLY A 58 3.59 0.88 -9.13
CA GLY A 58 4.00 0.96 -10.52
C GLY A 58 2.98 0.36 -11.48
N ASN A 59 2.27 -0.70 -11.08
CA ASN A 59 1.20 -1.27 -11.88
C ASN A 59 -0.01 -0.33 -11.95
N PHE A 60 -0.40 0.29 -10.83
CA PHE A 60 -1.46 1.29 -10.83
C PHE A 60 -1.10 2.53 -11.65
N ARG A 61 0.17 2.99 -11.59
CA ARG A 61 0.64 4.08 -12.43
C ARG A 61 0.40 3.80 -13.91
N ARG A 62 0.73 2.56 -14.39
CA ARG A 62 0.47 2.17 -15.78
C ARG A 62 -1.02 2.11 -16.10
N GLN A 63 -1.81 1.46 -15.25
CA GLN A 63 -3.26 1.34 -15.43
C GLN A 63 -3.94 2.72 -15.50
N ILE A 64 -3.58 3.67 -14.63
CA ILE A 64 -4.12 5.03 -14.63
C ILE A 64 -3.68 5.78 -15.91
N ALA A 65 -2.44 5.63 -16.35
CA ALA A 65 -1.97 6.21 -17.61
C ALA A 65 -2.76 5.68 -18.82
N GLU A 66 -3.19 4.42 -18.77
CA GLU A 66 -4.00 3.74 -19.78
C GLU A 66 -5.51 4.01 -19.63
N GLY A 67 -5.92 4.78 -18.62
CA GLY A 67 -7.31 5.20 -18.45
C GLY A 67 -8.16 4.25 -17.59
N ALA A 68 -7.56 3.43 -16.73
CA ALA A 68 -8.32 2.63 -15.77
C ALA A 68 -9.19 3.53 -14.87
N PRO A 69 -10.42 3.10 -14.51
CA PRO A 69 -11.44 3.94 -13.88
C PRO A 69 -11.20 4.08 -12.36
N PHE A 70 -10.01 4.51 -11.99
CA PHE A 70 -9.70 4.93 -10.62
C PHE A 70 -9.94 6.43 -10.50
N GLU A 71 -10.38 6.86 -9.34
CA GLU A 71 -10.66 8.26 -9.02
C GLU A 71 -9.66 8.85 -8.04
N LEU A 72 -8.99 8.00 -7.23
CA LEU A 72 -7.95 8.40 -6.30
C LEU A 72 -6.80 7.38 -6.35
N PHE A 73 -5.58 7.86 -6.35
CA PHE A 73 -4.37 7.06 -6.33
C PHE A 73 -3.53 7.35 -5.09
N LEU A 74 -3.25 6.33 -4.26
CA LEU A 74 -2.33 6.39 -3.13
C LEU A 74 -1.10 5.54 -3.46
N SER A 75 0.02 6.18 -3.70
CA SER A 75 1.28 5.55 -4.10
C SER A 75 2.27 5.48 -2.95
N ALA A 76 2.98 4.37 -2.84
CA ALA A 76 4.13 4.23 -1.93
C ALA A 76 5.42 4.88 -2.46
N ASP A 77 5.36 5.54 -3.61
CA ASP A 77 6.46 6.33 -4.18
C ASP A 77 5.88 7.55 -4.88
N GLU A 78 6.26 8.75 -4.41
CA GLU A 78 5.78 10.01 -4.95
C GLU A 78 6.11 10.22 -6.44
N SER A 79 7.20 9.63 -6.93
CA SER A 79 7.62 9.79 -8.33
C SER A 79 6.57 9.29 -9.32
N TYR A 80 5.78 8.29 -8.98
CA TYR A 80 4.70 7.78 -9.81
C TYR A 80 3.53 8.77 -9.92
N VAL A 81 3.18 9.42 -8.81
CA VAL A 81 2.13 10.45 -8.80
C VAL A 81 2.59 11.67 -9.60
N LEU A 82 3.81 12.16 -9.34
CA LEU A 82 4.38 13.30 -10.06
C LEU A 82 4.52 13.03 -11.57
N ALA A 83 4.82 11.79 -11.98
CA ALA A 83 4.84 11.41 -13.38
C ALA A 83 3.45 11.50 -14.03
N LEU A 84 2.41 10.94 -13.37
CA LEU A 84 1.02 11.01 -13.86
C LEU A 84 0.49 12.45 -13.90
N ALA A 85 0.86 13.29 -12.93
CA ALA A 85 0.50 14.71 -12.93
C ALA A 85 1.09 15.43 -14.15
N ARG A 86 2.37 15.21 -14.46
CA ARG A 86 3.03 15.76 -15.66
C ARG A 86 2.40 15.25 -16.97
N GLU A 87 1.88 14.02 -16.97
CA GLU A 87 1.14 13.43 -18.10
C GLU A 87 -0.32 13.94 -18.19
N GLY A 88 -0.75 14.83 -17.29
CA GLY A 88 -2.11 15.40 -17.27
C GLY A 88 -3.19 14.37 -16.89
N ARG A 89 -2.82 13.28 -16.21
CA ARG A 89 -3.75 12.23 -15.77
C ARG A 89 -4.37 12.51 -14.40
N LEU A 90 -3.74 13.37 -13.61
CA LEU A 90 -4.21 13.80 -12.29
C LEU A 90 -4.69 15.24 -12.32
N GLU A 91 -5.43 15.65 -11.29
CA GLU A 91 -5.90 17.04 -11.17
C GLU A 91 -4.77 17.99 -10.84
N ASP A 92 -3.86 17.53 -9.95
CA ASP A 92 -2.67 18.24 -9.51
C ASP A 92 -1.57 17.24 -9.09
N GLU A 93 -0.52 17.72 -8.43
CA GLU A 93 0.56 16.89 -7.89
C GLU A 93 0.16 16.17 -6.59
N GLY A 94 -1.03 16.44 -6.04
CA GLY A 94 -1.54 15.84 -4.82
C GLY A 94 -0.75 16.18 -3.57
N ALA A 95 -0.91 15.36 -2.52
CA ALA A 95 -0.35 15.57 -1.20
C ALA A 95 0.52 14.40 -0.73
N LEU A 96 1.62 14.70 -0.06
CA LEU A 96 2.33 13.71 0.75
C LEU A 96 1.49 13.37 1.97
N TYR A 97 1.30 12.07 2.24
CA TYR A 97 0.51 11.64 3.38
C TYR A 97 1.31 10.83 4.41
N ALA A 98 2.42 10.17 4.00
CA ALA A 98 3.21 9.32 4.87
C ALA A 98 4.64 9.10 4.33
N VAL A 99 5.51 8.57 5.19
CA VAL A 99 6.77 7.93 4.81
C VAL A 99 6.74 6.48 5.28
N GLY A 100 6.92 5.54 4.35
CA GLY A 100 6.94 4.12 4.63
C GLY A 100 8.26 3.68 5.28
N ARG A 101 8.20 2.61 6.06
CA ARG A 101 9.35 1.97 6.73
C ARG A 101 9.48 0.52 6.26
N LEU A 102 10.72 0.04 6.15
CA LEU A 102 11.04 -1.34 5.77
C LEU A 102 11.40 -2.16 7.01
N VAL A 103 10.99 -3.44 7.05
CA VAL A 103 11.42 -4.40 8.08
C VAL A 103 12.13 -5.59 7.45
N LEU A 104 13.08 -6.15 8.21
CA LEU A 104 13.55 -7.51 8.05
C LEU A 104 12.72 -8.42 8.95
N PHE A 105 12.10 -9.44 8.37
CA PHE A 105 11.24 -10.41 9.05
C PHE A 105 11.82 -11.82 8.92
N ALA A 106 11.68 -12.63 9.96
CA ALA A 106 12.04 -14.03 9.97
C ALA A 106 10.95 -14.88 10.62
N PRO A 107 10.46 -15.96 9.95
CA PRO A 107 9.49 -16.89 10.50
C PRO A 107 10.14 -17.75 11.62
N PRO A 108 9.35 -18.48 12.43
CA PRO A 108 9.87 -19.41 13.41
C PRO A 108 10.79 -20.46 12.76
N GLY A 109 11.88 -20.81 13.43
CA GLY A 109 12.87 -21.78 12.91
C GLY A 109 13.84 -21.20 11.87
N SER A 110 13.67 -19.96 11.43
CA SER A 110 14.63 -19.32 10.54
C SER A 110 15.98 -19.10 11.23
N PRO A 111 17.12 -19.32 10.53
CA PRO A 111 18.45 -18.96 11.03
C PRO A 111 18.66 -17.44 11.07
N VAL A 112 17.81 -16.67 10.39
CA VAL A 112 17.89 -15.20 10.36
C VAL A 112 17.36 -14.64 11.67
N ASP A 113 18.21 -13.88 12.37
CA ASP A 113 17.79 -13.07 13.51
C ASP A 113 17.62 -11.61 13.04
N PRO A 114 16.39 -11.09 12.95
CA PRO A 114 16.16 -9.72 12.52
C PRO A 114 16.86 -8.66 13.38
N ALA A 115 17.11 -8.94 14.68
CA ALA A 115 17.80 -8.01 15.56
C ALA A 115 19.26 -7.76 15.15
N ARG A 116 19.88 -8.70 14.39
CA ARG A 116 21.22 -8.53 13.80
C ARG A 116 21.20 -7.70 12.51
N GLY A 117 20.03 -7.25 12.08
CA GLY A 117 19.85 -6.38 10.94
C GLY A 117 20.35 -6.97 9.60
N LEU A 118 20.61 -6.07 8.66
CA LEU A 118 21.09 -6.43 7.31
C LEU A 118 22.48 -7.05 7.32
N GLU A 119 23.33 -6.69 8.29
CA GLU A 119 24.66 -7.27 8.42
C GLU A 119 24.58 -8.76 8.77
N GLY A 120 23.74 -9.14 9.74
CA GLY A 120 23.48 -10.54 10.09
C GLY A 120 22.92 -11.34 8.92
N LEU A 121 22.00 -10.74 8.16
CA LEU A 121 21.48 -11.33 6.92
C LEU A 121 22.58 -11.56 5.88
N ALA A 122 23.46 -10.57 5.67
CA ALA A 122 24.57 -10.67 4.73
C ALA A 122 25.58 -11.75 5.11
N GLN A 123 25.88 -11.91 6.42
CA GLN A 123 26.74 -12.97 6.92
C GLN A 123 26.16 -14.36 6.61
N LEU A 124 24.85 -14.55 6.87
CA LEU A 124 24.16 -15.81 6.57
C LEU A 124 24.06 -16.07 5.05
N ALA A 125 23.88 -15.01 4.25
CA ALA A 125 23.88 -15.13 2.80
C ALA A 125 25.24 -15.62 2.26
N ARG A 126 26.37 -15.09 2.79
CA ARG A 126 27.73 -15.56 2.46
C ARG A 126 27.94 -17.01 2.84
N ALA A 127 27.41 -17.44 3.97
CA ALA A 127 27.46 -18.83 4.44
C ALA A 127 26.49 -19.77 3.69
N GLY A 128 25.70 -19.26 2.74
CA GLY A 128 24.71 -20.07 2.02
C GLY A 128 23.46 -20.45 2.85
N ALA A 129 23.32 -19.92 4.06
CA ALA A 129 22.25 -20.29 5.01
C ALA A 129 20.90 -19.61 4.71
N VAL A 130 20.82 -18.67 3.79
CA VAL A 130 19.56 -18.06 3.32
C VAL A 130 19.14 -18.77 2.04
N ALA A 131 18.22 -19.71 2.15
CA ALA A 131 17.75 -20.50 1.00
C ALA A 131 16.86 -19.65 0.07
N LYS A 132 15.95 -18.87 0.64
CA LYS A 132 15.01 -18.00 -0.09
C LYS A 132 14.77 -16.70 0.69
N LEU A 133 14.65 -15.58 -0.02
CA LEU A 133 14.32 -14.27 0.56
C LEU A 133 13.10 -13.68 -0.15
N ALA A 134 12.03 -13.40 0.59
CA ALA A 134 10.82 -12.79 0.05
C ALA A 134 10.96 -11.26 -0.02
N ILE A 135 10.75 -10.68 -1.19
CA ILE A 135 10.63 -9.23 -1.40
C ILE A 135 9.54 -8.94 -2.42
N ALA A 136 8.99 -7.74 -2.45
CA ALA A 136 8.16 -7.29 -3.56
C ALA A 136 9.02 -7.15 -4.84
N ASN A 137 8.42 -7.32 -6.02
CA ASN A 137 9.15 -7.23 -7.29
C ASN A 137 9.71 -5.80 -7.51
N PRO A 138 11.04 -5.61 -7.55
CA PRO A 138 11.67 -4.29 -7.68
C PRO A 138 11.34 -3.56 -8.99
N ALA A 139 10.88 -4.29 -10.01
CA ALA A 139 10.57 -3.70 -11.32
C ALA A 139 9.41 -2.69 -11.25
N HIS A 140 8.46 -2.91 -10.31
CA HIS A 140 7.24 -2.07 -10.23
C HIS A 140 6.76 -1.77 -8.79
N ALA A 141 7.35 -2.41 -7.76
CA ALA A 141 6.96 -2.20 -6.37
C ALA A 141 7.99 -1.32 -5.64
N PRO A 142 7.58 -0.18 -5.03
CA PRO A 142 8.48 0.72 -4.29
C PRO A 142 9.23 0.01 -3.17
N TYR A 143 8.55 -0.81 -2.37
CA TYR A 143 9.17 -1.60 -1.31
C TYR A 143 10.14 -2.66 -1.84
N GLY A 144 9.93 -3.17 -3.05
CA GLY A 144 10.89 -4.03 -3.72
C GLY A 144 12.18 -3.30 -4.09
N ARG A 145 12.07 -2.07 -4.61
CA ARG A 145 13.24 -1.21 -4.85
C ARG A 145 13.98 -0.86 -3.57
N ALA A 146 13.25 -0.51 -2.49
CA ALA A 146 13.85 -0.25 -1.20
C ALA A 146 14.55 -1.49 -0.62
N ALA A 147 13.94 -2.67 -0.73
CA ALA A 147 14.56 -3.93 -0.32
C ALA A 147 15.84 -4.22 -1.12
N ARG A 148 15.82 -4.02 -2.44
CA ARG A 148 17.02 -4.16 -3.28
C ARG A 148 18.13 -3.20 -2.83
N GLN A 149 17.84 -1.92 -2.66
CA GLN A 149 18.81 -0.93 -2.20
C GLN A 149 19.39 -1.29 -0.83
N ALA A 150 18.54 -1.74 0.11
CA ALA A 150 18.97 -2.19 1.42
C ALA A 150 19.90 -3.40 1.35
N LEU A 151 19.63 -4.36 0.46
CA LEU A 151 20.51 -5.50 0.22
C LEU A 151 21.80 -5.11 -0.50
N GLU A 152 21.76 -4.15 -1.41
CA GLU A 152 22.94 -3.60 -2.08
C GLU A 152 23.85 -2.88 -1.08
N SER A 153 23.28 -2.06 -0.19
CA SER A 153 24.03 -1.34 0.84
C SER A 153 24.74 -2.28 1.83
N ALA A 154 24.15 -3.45 2.10
CA ALA A 154 24.74 -4.49 2.95
C ALA A 154 25.67 -5.46 2.19
N GLY A 155 25.87 -5.27 0.88
CA GLY A 155 26.65 -6.18 0.04
C GLY A 155 26.03 -7.57 -0.10
N ALA A 156 24.71 -7.71 0.13
CA ALA A 156 24.01 -8.99 0.12
C ALA A 156 23.28 -9.28 -1.20
N TRP A 157 23.01 -8.26 -2.02
CA TRP A 157 22.19 -8.42 -3.24
C TRP A 157 22.68 -9.51 -4.17
N LYS A 158 23.95 -9.47 -4.57
CA LYS A 158 24.54 -10.42 -5.51
C LYS A 158 24.46 -11.89 -5.07
N MET A 159 24.46 -12.13 -3.76
CA MET A 159 24.35 -13.47 -3.19
C MET A 159 22.93 -13.98 -3.13
N LEU A 160 21.95 -13.07 -3.10
CA LEU A 160 20.54 -13.37 -2.88
C LEU A 160 19.67 -13.18 -4.13
N GLU A 161 20.12 -12.47 -5.18
CA GLU A 161 19.30 -12.19 -6.36
C GLU A 161 18.76 -13.46 -7.05
N GLY A 162 19.51 -14.56 -7.05
CA GLY A 162 19.07 -15.87 -7.55
C GLY A 162 18.20 -16.68 -6.57
N ARG A 163 17.94 -16.16 -5.36
CA ARG A 163 17.18 -16.83 -4.29
C ARG A 163 15.96 -16.02 -3.87
N LEU A 164 15.54 -15.05 -4.67
CA LEU A 164 14.41 -14.19 -4.35
C LEU A 164 13.09 -14.90 -4.63
N VAL A 165 12.15 -14.74 -3.71
CA VAL A 165 10.72 -15.01 -3.91
C VAL A 165 10.05 -13.65 -4.11
N LEU A 166 9.65 -13.37 -5.35
CA LEU A 166 9.12 -12.07 -5.74
C LEU A 166 7.60 -12.04 -5.59
N GLY A 167 7.11 -11.19 -4.68
CA GLY A 167 5.70 -10.85 -4.58
C GLY A 167 5.33 -9.79 -5.62
N GLU A 168 4.15 -9.90 -6.23
CA GLU A 168 3.61 -8.90 -7.15
C GLU A 168 3.44 -7.52 -6.49
N ASN A 169 3.24 -7.52 -5.18
CA ASN A 169 3.20 -6.33 -4.35
C ASN A 169 3.76 -6.65 -2.95
N VAL A 170 3.89 -5.64 -2.09
CA VAL A 170 4.53 -5.82 -0.79
C VAL A 170 3.71 -6.65 0.20
N SER A 171 2.38 -6.69 0.07
CA SER A 171 1.55 -7.58 0.89
C SER A 171 1.78 -9.05 0.54
N GLN A 172 1.96 -9.38 -0.73
CA GLN A 172 2.27 -10.75 -1.14
C GLN A 172 3.67 -11.16 -0.66
N ALA A 173 4.66 -10.26 -0.72
CA ALA A 173 5.98 -10.50 -0.14
C ALA A 173 5.91 -10.81 1.37
N ALA A 174 5.10 -10.05 2.13
CA ALA A 174 4.87 -10.31 3.55
C ALA A 174 4.21 -11.68 3.78
N GLN A 175 3.26 -12.08 2.95
CA GLN A 175 2.63 -13.40 3.01
C GLN A 175 3.64 -14.53 2.76
N PHE A 176 4.50 -14.43 1.73
CA PHE A 176 5.54 -15.41 1.46
C PHE A 176 6.55 -15.54 2.61
N ALA A 177 6.89 -14.43 3.26
CA ALA A 177 7.76 -14.46 4.42
C ALA A 177 7.08 -15.13 5.63
N ALA A 178 5.79 -14.85 5.85
CA ALA A 178 5.05 -15.34 7.02
C ALA A 178 4.53 -16.78 6.86
N SER A 179 4.38 -17.30 5.64
CA SER A 179 3.99 -18.71 5.39
C SER A 179 5.11 -19.70 5.72
N GLY A 180 6.37 -19.24 5.77
CA GLY A 180 7.54 -20.09 5.92
C GLY A 180 8.12 -20.58 4.58
N ASP A 181 7.56 -20.15 3.44
CA ASP A 181 8.09 -20.48 2.11
C ASP A 181 9.43 -19.78 1.82
N ALA A 182 9.76 -18.74 2.60
CA ALA A 182 11.01 -18.03 2.56
C ALA A 182 11.72 -18.08 3.92
N THR A 183 13.05 -18.12 3.90
CA THR A 183 13.91 -18.08 5.09
C THR A 183 13.74 -16.74 5.84
N ALA A 184 13.53 -15.66 5.10
CA ALA A 184 13.27 -14.32 5.63
C ALA A 184 12.54 -13.47 4.58
N GLY A 185 12.12 -12.26 4.96
CA GLY A 185 11.54 -11.29 4.03
C GLY A 185 11.86 -9.85 4.37
N LEU A 186 11.86 -9.00 3.34
CA LEU A 186 11.93 -7.55 3.46
C LEU A 186 10.63 -6.96 2.93
N PHE A 187 9.84 -6.31 3.80
CA PHE A 187 8.53 -5.78 3.44
C PHE A 187 8.15 -4.57 4.32
N ALA A 188 6.97 -4.00 4.08
CA ALA A 188 6.50 -2.81 4.78
C ALA A 188 6.26 -3.04 6.27
N TYR A 189 6.76 -2.13 7.11
CA TYR A 189 6.54 -2.17 8.56
C TYR A 189 5.05 -2.16 8.91
N SER A 190 4.23 -1.40 8.19
CA SER A 190 2.78 -1.34 8.37
C SER A 190 2.09 -2.71 8.28
N LEU A 191 2.60 -3.64 7.49
CA LEU A 191 2.06 -4.99 7.37
C LEU A 191 2.46 -5.88 8.56
N ALA A 192 3.57 -5.60 9.22
CA ALA A 192 4.02 -6.35 10.39
C ALA A 192 3.08 -6.20 11.61
N PHE A 193 2.25 -5.15 11.64
CA PHE A 193 1.22 -4.96 12.68
C PHE A 193 0.00 -5.86 12.50
N SER A 194 -0.18 -6.44 11.33
CA SER A 194 -1.32 -7.34 11.12
C SER A 194 -1.20 -8.58 12.00
N PRO A 195 -2.27 -9.01 12.68
CA PRO A 195 -2.25 -10.24 13.48
C PRO A 195 -1.79 -11.47 12.69
N ALA A 196 -2.12 -11.52 11.40
CA ALA A 196 -1.73 -12.61 10.50
C ALA A 196 -0.22 -12.68 10.24
N ILE A 197 0.51 -11.57 10.38
CA ILE A 197 1.96 -11.49 10.18
C ILE A 197 2.68 -11.45 11.53
N ALA A 198 2.22 -10.60 12.48
CA ALA A 198 2.88 -10.39 13.78
C ALA A 198 3.02 -11.69 14.59
N SER A 199 2.02 -12.58 14.54
CA SER A 199 2.06 -13.87 15.22
C SER A 199 2.92 -14.93 14.51
N ARG A 200 3.42 -14.65 13.32
CA ARG A 200 4.10 -15.60 12.44
C ARG A 200 5.62 -15.48 12.44
N GLY A 201 6.20 -14.61 13.25
CA GLY A 201 7.64 -14.43 13.27
C GLY A 201 8.11 -13.22 14.06
N ARG A 202 9.38 -12.87 13.86
CA ARG A 202 10.04 -11.72 14.48
C ARG A 202 10.45 -10.76 13.39
N PHE A 203 10.50 -9.47 13.70
CA PHE A 203 10.97 -8.45 12.75
C PHE A 203 11.79 -7.38 13.48
N ALA A 204 12.61 -6.69 12.70
CA ALA A 204 13.29 -5.46 13.11
C ALA A 204 13.25 -4.45 11.97
N LEU A 205 13.24 -3.17 12.32
CA LEU A 205 13.30 -2.09 11.33
C LEU A 205 14.65 -2.10 10.60
N VAL A 206 14.58 -1.94 9.29
CA VAL A 206 15.76 -1.64 8.47
C VAL A 206 16.12 -0.16 8.67
N PRO A 207 17.40 0.19 8.84
CA PRO A 207 17.83 1.58 8.93
C PRO A 207 17.39 2.40 7.71
N GLU A 208 16.89 3.60 7.93
CA GLU A 208 16.41 4.48 6.86
C GLU A 208 17.54 4.88 5.88
N SER A 209 18.78 4.90 6.36
CA SER A 209 19.97 5.16 5.53
C SER A 209 20.30 4.04 4.53
N ALA A 210 19.68 2.86 4.67
CA ALA A 210 19.95 1.72 3.80
C ALA A 210 19.23 1.78 2.45
N HIS A 211 18.27 2.67 2.29
CA HIS A 211 17.49 2.84 1.05
C HIS A 211 16.97 4.28 0.90
N ALA A 212 16.56 4.65 -0.30
CA ALA A 212 15.89 5.93 -0.53
C ALA A 212 14.58 6.02 0.26
N PRO A 213 14.20 7.20 0.78
CA PRO A 213 12.96 7.37 1.52
C PRO A 213 11.73 6.94 0.72
N LEU A 214 10.83 6.15 1.34
CA LEU A 214 9.57 5.74 0.76
C LEU A 214 8.52 6.84 0.97
N ARG A 215 8.70 7.97 0.28
CA ARG A 215 7.80 9.14 0.35
C ARG A 215 6.51 8.80 -0.37
N GLN A 216 5.41 8.71 0.38
CA GLN A 216 4.12 8.28 -0.13
C GLN A 216 3.24 9.49 -0.45
N ARG A 217 2.70 9.51 -1.66
CA ARG A 217 1.89 10.62 -2.17
C ARG A 217 0.57 10.10 -2.73
N MET A 218 -0.50 10.88 -2.54
CA MET A 218 -1.82 10.59 -3.09
C MET A 218 -2.30 11.77 -3.95
N ALA A 219 -3.09 11.49 -4.98
CA ALA A 219 -3.70 12.51 -5.81
C ALA A 219 -5.00 12.01 -6.43
N LEU A 220 -5.90 12.95 -6.71
CA LEU A 220 -7.13 12.70 -7.45
C LEU A 220 -6.82 12.49 -8.93
N VAL A 221 -7.42 11.46 -9.51
CA VAL A 221 -7.36 11.20 -10.94
C VAL A 221 -8.29 12.19 -11.64
N LYS A 222 -7.93 12.66 -12.82
CA LYS A 222 -8.70 13.65 -13.56
C LYS A 222 -10.13 13.17 -13.82
N GLY A 223 -11.11 13.98 -13.42
CA GLY A 223 -12.53 13.62 -13.51
C GLY A 223 -13.08 12.90 -12.27
N ALA A 224 -12.33 12.84 -11.18
CA ALA A 224 -12.81 12.28 -9.92
C ALA A 224 -14.12 12.93 -9.46
N GLY A 225 -15.05 12.11 -8.95
CA GLY A 225 -16.32 12.55 -8.39
C GLY A 225 -16.20 13.14 -6.99
N GLU A 226 -17.30 13.69 -6.47
CA GLU A 226 -17.29 14.38 -5.17
C GLU A 226 -16.99 13.42 -4.00
N ASP A 227 -17.45 12.18 -4.05
CA ASP A 227 -17.18 11.19 -3.00
C ASP A 227 -15.68 10.86 -2.89
N ALA A 228 -14.98 10.75 -4.05
CA ALA A 228 -13.53 10.57 -4.07
C ALA A 228 -12.80 11.79 -3.49
N ARG A 229 -13.28 13.02 -3.80
CA ARG A 229 -12.75 14.28 -3.24
C ARG A 229 -12.99 14.38 -1.74
N ALA A 230 -14.17 13.98 -1.29
CA ALA A 230 -14.50 13.96 0.15
C ALA A 230 -13.59 13.00 0.90
N PHE A 231 -13.39 11.79 0.37
CA PHE A 231 -12.46 10.82 0.97
C PHE A 231 -10.99 11.30 0.91
N TYR A 232 -10.56 11.93 -0.18
CA TYR A 232 -9.23 12.53 -0.29
C TYR A 232 -8.99 13.62 0.77
N ARG A 233 -9.99 14.47 1.06
CA ARG A 233 -9.91 15.47 2.15
C ARG A 233 -9.82 14.78 3.51
N HIS A 234 -10.66 13.77 3.76
CA HIS A 234 -10.67 13.02 5.01
C HIS A 234 -9.32 12.35 5.31
N LEU A 235 -8.63 11.81 4.29
CA LEU A 235 -7.29 11.23 4.44
C LEU A 235 -6.23 12.23 4.95
N GLN A 236 -6.47 13.53 4.82
CA GLN A 236 -5.56 14.59 5.26
C GLN A 236 -5.86 15.10 6.67
N GLU A 237 -6.96 14.68 7.27
CA GLU A 237 -7.37 15.07 8.60
C GLU A 237 -6.47 14.48 9.69
N PRO A 238 -6.35 15.15 10.85
CA PRO A 238 -5.53 14.65 11.96
C PRO A 238 -5.89 13.22 12.39
N ALA A 239 -7.17 12.85 12.36
CA ALA A 239 -7.63 11.50 12.72
C ALA A 239 -7.05 10.43 11.80
N ALA A 240 -7.12 10.61 10.47
CA ALA A 240 -6.55 9.70 9.49
C ALA A 240 -5.03 9.63 9.59
N ARG A 241 -4.36 10.78 9.78
CA ARG A 241 -2.90 10.84 10.01
C ARG A 241 -2.49 10.07 11.27
N GLY A 242 -3.30 10.17 12.35
CA GLY A 242 -3.10 9.39 13.57
C GLY A 242 -3.21 7.88 13.33
N ILE A 243 -4.10 7.45 12.44
CA ILE A 243 -4.22 6.03 12.06
C ILE A 243 -2.96 5.59 11.30
N PHE A 244 -2.50 6.33 10.29
CA PHE A 244 -1.25 6.01 9.60
C PHE A 244 -0.08 5.87 10.59
N ALA A 245 0.07 6.80 11.54
CA ALA A 245 1.13 6.75 12.54
C ALA A 245 1.04 5.48 13.42
N ARG A 246 -0.16 5.07 13.85
CA ARG A 246 -0.34 3.81 14.61
C ARG A 246 0.07 2.57 13.84
N TYR A 247 -0.07 2.60 12.52
CA TYR A 247 0.42 1.52 11.64
C TYR A 247 1.88 1.68 11.22
N GLY A 248 2.65 2.53 11.92
CA GLY A 248 4.11 2.63 11.76
C GLY A 248 4.58 3.44 10.56
N PHE A 249 3.70 4.21 9.93
CA PHE A 249 4.11 5.22 8.95
C PHE A 249 4.69 6.43 9.68
N ALA A 250 5.81 6.95 9.19
CA ALA A 250 6.32 8.22 9.67
C ALA A 250 5.58 9.40 9.00
N PRO A 251 5.42 10.54 9.69
CA PRO A 251 4.87 11.73 9.07
C PRO A 251 5.82 12.21 7.95
N PRO A 252 5.28 12.79 6.85
CA PRO A 252 6.12 13.45 5.88
C PRO A 252 6.83 14.64 6.55
N ALA A 253 8.10 14.84 6.21
CA ALA A 253 8.80 16.06 6.62
C ALA A 253 8.08 17.28 6.02
N PRO A 254 8.03 18.40 6.76
CA PRO A 254 7.41 19.65 6.30
C PRO A 254 8.09 20.20 5.04
#